data_68112667bd75c527a553c02d34acce8d
#
_entry.id   68112667bd75c527a553c02d34acce8d
#
_cell.length_a   1.000
_cell.length_b   1.000
_cell.length_c   1.000
_cell.angle_alpha   90.00
_cell.angle_beta   90.00
_cell.angle_gamma   90.00
#
_symmetry.space_group_name_H-M   'P 1'
#
loop_
_entity.id
_entity.type
_entity.pdbx_description
1 polymer ?
#
loop_
_entity_poly.entity_id
_entity_poly.type
_entity_poly.pdbx_seq_one_letter_code
_entity_poly.pdbx_strand_id
1 'polypeptide(L)'
;MAKVRITETALRDAHQSLLATRMRTRDMIPIAEEMDKVGYFSVEAWGGATFDTCIRYLNEDPWERLRNLKSEFNNTPIQMLLRGQNLVGYKHYPDDVVTKFVEKSYENGVDIFRIFDALNDIRNMEKSIKVAKAQGAHVQGTISYTISPVHTLDDFVNLAKELEALECDSVAIKDMAGLITPTAAYNLVSALKEETDLLVDLHCHCTSGMTPISYYAACQAGVDILDTAISPLAWGTSQPPTESIVAALQGTDFDTDLDLKLLTVIKKYFEDIKEKYSGILDPISESVDTDVLLYQIPGGMLSNLISQLKEQNALDRYNDVLDEMPRVRKDMGYPPLVTPTSQIVGIQSVMNVLGGERYKTVSNEVKEYMKGMYGKSPAPVDPEISKRIIGDEEVITCRPADLLEPEFEKFKSEGEEKGFVKSDEDALTYALYPPIAPKFLKGEAEEEELKPATKLSDDEGIGIPTQYNVEVDGDVFEVKIMPTGFMEIEETDSGNFKPVEGGITSPMQGMVIKLNVNVGDKVAKGSTIAVIEAMKMENDIQSEVDGTVEEIFVEPGDAVSVGDTLMVIK
;
A
#
# COMPACT_ATOMS: atom_id res chain seq x y z
N MET A 1 24.02 21.92 -16.59
CA MET A 1 22.81 21.13 -16.33
C MET A 1 22.08 21.73 -15.13
N ALA A 2 20.78 21.51 -14.98
CA ALA A 2 20.06 21.99 -13.81
C ALA A 2 20.45 21.13 -12.59
N LYS A 3 20.49 21.73 -11.39
CA LYS A 3 20.71 21.03 -10.14
C LYS A 3 19.60 20.02 -9.88
N VAL A 4 19.93 18.85 -9.34
CA VAL A 4 18.95 17.86 -8.92
C VAL A 4 18.29 18.33 -7.61
N ARG A 5 16.98 18.18 -7.52
CA ARG A 5 16.20 18.51 -6.32
C ARG A 5 15.77 17.23 -5.61
N ILE A 6 15.48 17.34 -4.34
CA ILE A 6 15.12 16.20 -3.49
C ILE A 6 13.68 16.34 -2.99
N THR A 7 12.89 15.27 -3.14
CA THR A 7 11.65 15.07 -2.38
C THR A 7 11.95 14.15 -1.20
N GLU A 8 11.64 14.61 0.02
CA GLU A 8 11.80 13.81 1.23
C GLU A 8 10.51 13.01 1.53
N THR A 9 10.64 11.70 1.73
CA THR A 9 9.50 10.79 1.87
C THR A 9 9.26 10.28 3.29
N ALA A 10 10.06 10.70 4.26
CA ALA A 10 10.01 10.22 5.65
C ALA A 10 8.63 10.31 6.29
N LEU A 11 7.86 11.37 5.97
CA LEU A 11 6.56 11.63 6.58
C LEU A 11 5.39 10.90 5.91
N ARG A 12 5.62 10.17 4.81
CA ARG A 12 4.59 9.36 4.16
C ARG A 12 5.11 8.00 3.70
N ASP A 13 5.85 7.90 2.57
CA ASP A 13 6.15 6.61 1.93
C ASP A 13 7.15 5.77 2.73
N ALA A 14 8.18 6.39 3.29
CA ALA A 14 9.18 5.68 4.07
C ALA A 14 8.58 5.03 5.33
N HIS A 15 7.82 5.79 6.13
CA HIS A 15 7.18 5.20 7.31
C HIS A 15 5.97 4.30 6.96
N GLN A 16 5.35 4.49 5.79
CA GLN A 16 4.37 3.53 5.28
C GLN A 16 5.04 2.19 5.00
N SER A 17 6.22 2.21 4.43
CA SER A 17 6.97 1.03 4.01
C SER A 17 7.62 0.28 5.18
N LEU A 18 8.15 1.00 6.17
CA LEU A 18 8.91 0.42 7.29
C LEU A 18 8.13 0.32 8.58
N LEU A 19 7.21 1.25 8.85
CA LEU A 19 6.46 1.36 10.11
C LEU A 19 4.97 1.13 9.92
N ALA A 20 4.56 0.40 8.89
CA ALA A 20 3.17 0.10 8.54
C ALA A 20 2.24 1.34 8.64
N THR A 21 2.75 2.53 8.29
CA THR A 21 2.08 3.85 8.39
C THR A 21 1.76 4.27 9.85
N ARG A 22 2.37 3.67 10.86
CA ARG A 22 2.01 3.91 12.27
C ARG A 22 2.62 5.15 12.91
N MET A 23 3.46 5.92 12.20
CA MET A 23 4.02 7.16 12.74
C MET A 23 2.91 8.18 13.04
N ARG A 24 2.86 8.68 14.27
CA ARG A 24 1.84 9.58 14.76
C ARG A 24 2.15 11.03 14.42
N THR A 25 1.14 11.86 14.27
CA THR A 25 1.30 13.30 14.00
C THR A 25 2.16 13.98 15.05
N ARG A 26 1.99 13.64 16.33
CA ARG A 26 2.80 14.18 17.44
C ARG A 26 4.30 13.87 17.33
N ASP A 27 4.68 12.88 16.53
CA ASP A 27 6.08 12.50 16.27
C ASP A 27 6.62 13.10 14.95
N MET A 28 5.77 13.71 14.14
CA MET A 28 6.16 14.41 12.90
C MET A 28 6.38 15.92 13.15
N ILE A 29 5.49 16.54 13.92
CA ILE A 29 5.47 17.99 14.15
C ILE A 29 6.80 18.53 14.75
N PRO A 30 7.42 17.90 15.77
CA PRO A 30 8.63 18.49 16.40
C PRO A 30 9.83 18.67 15.49
N ILE A 31 9.92 17.93 14.39
CA ILE A 31 11.04 18.02 13.44
C ILE A 31 10.69 18.79 12.17
N ALA A 32 9.42 19.11 11.96
CA ALA A 32 8.93 19.70 10.71
C ALA A 32 9.59 21.05 10.41
N GLU A 33 9.79 21.93 11.40
CA GLU A 33 10.47 23.22 11.23
C GLU A 33 11.92 23.06 10.74
N GLU A 34 12.66 22.07 11.23
CA GLU A 34 14.03 21.81 10.77
C GLU A 34 14.03 21.22 9.36
N MET A 35 13.06 20.36 9.02
CA MET A 35 12.88 19.85 7.67
C MET A 35 12.52 20.95 6.67
N ASP A 36 11.72 21.94 7.07
CA ASP A 36 11.34 23.08 6.22
C ASP A 36 12.53 23.98 5.85
N LYS A 37 13.62 23.97 6.65
CA LYS A 37 14.84 24.75 6.40
C LYS A 37 15.80 24.10 5.42
N VAL A 38 15.61 22.82 5.07
CA VAL A 38 16.58 22.06 4.25
C VAL A 38 16.62 22.56 2.81
N GLY A 39 15.50 22.99 2.26
CA GLY A 39 15.39 23.39 0.86
C GLY A 39 15.01 22.22 -0.08
N TYR A 40 14.24 21.26 0.43
CA TYR A 40 13.64 20.21 -0.37
C TYR A 40 12.74 20.77 -1.49
N PHE A 41 12.61 20.03 -2.58
CA PHE A 41 11.61 20.32 -3.60
C PHE A 41 10.19 20.18 -3.02
N SER A 42 9.99 19.10 -2.26
CA SER A 42 8.77 18.84 -1.52
C SER A 42 9.03 17.87 -0.36
N VAL A 43 8.09 17.81 0.57
CA VAL A 43 7.98 16.73 1.56
C VAL A 43 6.72 15.94 1.27
N GLU A 44 6.86 14.66 0.96
CA GLU A 44 5.71 13.79 0.82
C GLU A 44 5.20 13.40 2.21
N ALA A 45 4.02 13.91 2.60
CA ALA A 45 3.54 13.86 3.98
C ALA A 45 2.11 13.33 4.13
N TRP A 46 1.37 13.12 3.01
CA TRP A 46 -0.02 12.74 3.06
C TRP A 46 -0.44 11.85 1.88
N GLY A 47 -1.67 11.28 1.95
CA GLY A 47 -2.18 10.35 0.93
C GLY A 47 -1.75 8.91 1.16
N GLY A 48 -1.80 8.09 0.12
CA GLY A 48 -1.48 6.66 0.23
C GLY A 48 -2.34 5.93 1.27
N ALA A 49 -1.71 5.26 2.24
CA ALA A 49 -2.38 4.57 3.34
C ALA A 49 -2.55 5.44 4.60
N THR A 50 -2.04 6.68 4.59
CA THR A 50 -2.07 7.56 5.77
C THR A 50 -3.49 7.80 6.28
N PHE A 51 -4.42 8.09 5.36
CA PHE A 51 -5.80 8.42 5.70
C PHE A 51 -6.51 7.26 6.45
N ASP A 52 -6.47 6.06 5.87
CA ASP A 52 -7.03 4.85 6.46
C ASP A 52 -6.39 4.54 7.83
N THR A 53 -5.06 4.62 7.90
CA THR A 53 -4.32 4.34 9.14
C THR A 53 -4.65 5.32 10.25
N CYS A 54 -4.82 6.62 9.96
CA CYS A 54 -5.20 7.63 10.94
C CYS A 54 -6.50 7.27 11.66
N ILE A 55 -7.55 6.91 10.92
CA ILE A 55 -8.86 6.61 11.49
C ILE A 55 -8.99 5.21 12.07
N ARG A 56 -8.26 4.23 11.51
CA ARG A 56 -8.36 2.81 11.89
C ARG A 56 -7.51 2.46 13.10
N TYR A 57 -6.31 3.03 13.21
CA TYR A 57 -5.31 2.59 14.19
C TYR A 57 -4.78 3.70 15.09
N LEU A 58 -4.76 4.94 14.61
CA LEU A 58 -4.12 6.02 15.35
C LEU A 58 -5.10 6.88 16.12
N ASN A 59 -6.39 6.73 15.85
CA ASN A 59 -7.44 7.63 16.37
C ASN A 59 -7.07 9.11 16.15
N GLU A 60 -6.54 9.42 14.96
CA GLU A 60 -6.16 10.76 14.53
C GLU A 60 -7.02 11.22 13.35
N ASP A 61 -7.43 12.50 13.35
CA ASP A 61 -8.10 13.10 12.20
C ASP A 61 -7.08 13.32 11.07
N PRO A 62 -7.21 12.65 9.90
CA PRO A 62 -6.28 12.80 8.78
C PRO A 62 -6.25 14.23 8.22
N TRP A 63 -7.35 14.97 8.27
CA TRP A 63 -7.42 16.36 7.81
C TRP A 63 -6.72 17.31 8.78
N GLU A 64 -6.88 17.10 10.09
CA GLU A 64 -6.15 17.83 11.12
C GLU A 64 -4.65 17.57 11.03
N ARG A 65 -4.22 16.31 10.80
CA ARG A 65 -2.81 15.98 10.54
C ARG A 65 -2.25 16.82 9.39
N LEU A 66 -2.97 16.91 8.26
CA LEU A 66 -2.54 17.69 7.11
C LEU A 66 -2.40 19.18 7.45
N ARG A 67 -3.41 19.78 8.11
CA ARG A 67 -3.37 21.18 8.55
C ARG A 67 -2.22 21.45 9.50
N ASN A 68 -1.98 20.57 10.47
CA ASN A 68 -0.90 20.71 11.44
C ASN A 68 0.46 20.66 10.75
N LEU A 69 0.69 19.72 9.84
CA LEU A 69 1.91 19.67 9.05
C LEU A 69 2.06 20.92 8.17
N LYS A 70 1.00 21.35 7.48
CA LYS A 70 1.05 22.56 6.65
C LYS A 70 1.39 23.82 7.44
N SER A 71 0.98 23.91 8.70
CA SER A 71 1.33 25.06 9.56
C SER A 71 2.82 25.16 9.88
N GLU A 72 3.54 24.03 9.84
CA GLU A 72 4.99 23.99 10.10
C GLU A 72 5.83 24.16 8.82
N PHE A 73 5.30 23.72 7.66
CA PHE A 73 5.98 23.82 6.36
C PHE A 73 5.61 25.12 5.64
N ASN A 74 6.45 26.15 5.79
CA ASN A 74 6.22 27.48 5.20
C ASN A 74 6.97 27.68 3.88
N ASN A 75 8.10 26.99 3.68
CA ASN A 75 8.98 27.13 2.53
C ASN A 75 8.92 25.90 1.61
N THR A 76 8.67 24.72 2.19
CA THR A 76 8.68 23.45 1.48
C THR A 76 7.26 23.02 1.15
N PRO A 77 6.94 22.77 -0.13
CA PRO A 77 5.64 22.26 -0.55
C PRO A 77 5.31 20.90 0.10
N ILE A 78 4.05 20.72 0.54
CA ILE A 78 3.53 19.41 0.95
C ILE A 78 3.02 18.66 -0.26
N GLN A 79 3.53 17.44 -0.43
CA GLN A 79 3.13 16.52 -1.48
C GLN A 79 2.27 15.39 -0.93
N MET A 80 1.25 15.00 -1.69
CA MET A 80 0.45 13.81 -1.42
C MET A 80 0.53 12.78 -2.54
N LEU A 81 0.39 11.50 -2.18
CA LEU A 81 0.15 10.43 -3.13
C LEU A 81 -1.36 10.19 -3.30
N LEU A 82 -1.85 10.31 -4.54
CA LEU A 82 -3.26 10.14 -4.90
C LEU A 82 -3.42 9.05 -5.97
N ARG A 83 -4.28 8.06 -5.69
CA ARG A 83 -4.54 6.93 -6.61
C ARG A 83 -5.64 7.28 -7.61
N GLY A 84 -5.47 8.33 -8.40
CA GLY A 84 -6.45 8.73 -9.41
C GLY A 84 -7.90 8.62 -8.94
N GLN A 85 -8.71 7.83 -9.64
CA GLN A 85 -10.12 7.62 -9.31
C GLN A 85 -10.36 6.85 -7.99
N ASN A 86 -9.33 6.16 -7.47
CA ASN A 86 -9.40 5.46 -6.19
C ASN A 86 -9.08 6.36 -4.99
N LEU A 87 -8.67 7.61 -5.22
CA LEU A 87 -8.29 8.57 -4.17
C LEU A 87 -7.25 7.98 -3.21
N VAL A 88 -7.63 7.75 -1.96
CA VAL A 88 -6.80 7.07 -0.95
C VAL A 88 -7.34 5.67 -0.58
N GLY A 89 -8.39 5.22 -1.30
CA GLY A 89 -9.02 3.91 -1.13
C GLY A 89 -8.54 2.85 -2.12
N TYR A 90 -9.30 1.77 -2.24
CA TYR A 90 -8.97 0.57 -3.03
C TYR A 90 -9.97 0.28 -4.15
N LYS A 91 -11.05 1.07 -4.24
CA LYS A 91 -12.08 1.01 -5.29
C LYS A 91 -12.20 2.37 -5.97
N HIS A 92 -12.83 2.41 -7.14
CA HIS A 92 -13.17 3.68 -7.79
C HIS A 92 -14.28 4.40 -7.04
N TYR A 93 -14.15 5.72 -6.94
CA TYR A 93 -15.16 6.62 -6.40
C TYR A 93 -15.80 7.42 -7.54
N PRO A 94 -17.08 7.84 -7.41
CA PRO A 94 -17.72 8.69 -8.41
C PRO A 94 -17.08 10.09 -8.47
N ASP A 95 -17.26 10.77 -9.58
CA ASP A 95 -16.60 12.04 -9.91
C ASP A 95 -16.91 13.18 -8.94
N ASP A 96 -18.06 13.18 -8.27
CA ASP A 96 -18.42 14.16 -7.25
C ASP A 96 -17.58 13.99 -5.99
N VAL A 97 -17.37 12.75 -5.54
CA VAL A 97 -16.48 12.44 -4.41
C VAL A 97 -15.03 12.80 -4.74
N VAL A 98 -14.55 12.42 -5.96
CA VAL A 98 -13.19 12.76 -6.42
C VAL A 98 -12.99 14.28 -6.44
N THR A 99 -13.95 15.03 -6.98
CA THR A 99 -13.89 16.49 -7.03
C THR A 99 -13.76 17.08 -5.63
N LYS A 100 -14.68 16.70 -4.75
CA LYS A 100 -14.68 17.21 -3.36
C LYS A 100 -13.42 16.86 -2.59
N PHE A 101 -12.93 15.63 -2.74
CA PHE A 101 -11.71 15.19 -2.06
C PHE A 101 -10.48 16.00 -2.49
N VAL A 102 -10.29 16.22 -3.79
CA VAL A 102 -9.14 16.98 -4.30
C VAL A 102 -9.24 18.46 -3.91
N GLU A 103 -10.45 19.08 -4.01
CA GLU A 103 -10.69 20.45 -3.54
C GLU A 103 -10.32 20.58 -2.06
N LYS A 104 -10.84 19.70 -1.21
CA LYS A 104 -10.58 19.72 0.24
C LYS A 104 -9.12 19.41 0.58
N SER A 105 -8.46 18.54 -0.16
CA SER A 105 -7.03 18.28 0.03
C SER A 105 -6.18 19.53 -0.21
N TYR A 106 -6.48 20.27 -1.29
CA TYR A 106 -5.82 21.53 -1.59
C TYR A 106 -6.13 22.60 -0.53
N GLU A 107 -7.39 22.79 -0.16
CA GLU A 107 -7.82 23.75 0.87
C GLU A 107 -7.14 23.49 2.22
N ASN A 108 -6.88 22.22 2.57
CA ASN A 108 -6.24 21.81 3.82
C ASN A 108 -4.71 21.79 3.75
N GLY A 109 -4.09 22.09 2.59
CA GLY A 109 -2.66 22.41 2.51
C GLY A 109 -1.81 21.49 1.63
N VAL A 110 -2.40 20.67 0.77
CA VAL A 110 -1.64 19.94 -0.26
C VAL A 110 -1.23 20.89 -1.38
N ASP A 111 0.06 21.02 -1.63
CA ASP A 111 0.60 21.85 -2.70
C ASP A 111 0.87 21.05 -3.99
N ILE A 112 1.30 19.77 -3.85
CA ILE A 112 1.67 18.89 -4.96
C ILE A 112 0.84 17.62 -4.91
N PHE A 113 0.10 17.34 -5.98
CA PHE A 113 -0.66 16.09 -6.14
C PHE A 113 0.12 15.14 -7.05
N ARG A 114 0.72 14.09 -6.46
CA ARG A 114 1.30 12.97 -7.19
C ARG A 114 0.18 11.98 -7.50
N ILE A 115 -0.29 11.97 -8.75
CA ILE A 115 -1.46 11.21 -9.19
C ILE A 115 -1.01 10.03 -10.02
N PHE A 116 -1.44 8.82 -9.65
CA PHE A 116 -1.15 7.59 -10.40
C PHE A 116 -2.39 6.72 -10.60
N ASP A 117 -2.32 5.85 -11.59
CA ASP A 117 -3.23 4.73 -11.77
C ASP A 117 -2.45 3.41 -11.80
N ALA A 118 -2.99 2.35 -11.20
CA ALA A 118 -2.31 1.06 -11.09
C ALA A 118 -2.12 0.36 -12.45
N LEU A 119 -2.95 0.67 -13.45
CA LEU A 119 -2.88 0.12 -14.80
C LEU A 119 -2.23 1.08 -15.80
N ASN A 120 -1.81 2.28 -15.35
CA ASN A 120 -1.42 3.39 -16.23
C ASN A 120 -2.56 3.81 -17.18
N ASP A 121 -3.82 3.64 -16.76
CA ASP A 121 -4.97 4.09 -17.54
C ASP A 121 -5.23 5.57 -17.27
N ILE A 122 -4.86 6.41 -18.21
CA ILE A 122 -4.96 7.88 -18.10
C ILE A 122 -6.39 8.35 -17.78
N ARG A 123 -7.42 7.60 -18.20
CA ARG A 123 -8.83 7.93 -17.97
C ARG A 123 -9.18 7.94 -16.48
N ASN A 124 -8.48 7.11 -15.67
CA ASN A 124 -8.63 7.05 -14.22
C ASN A 124 -7.91 8.20 -13.50
N MET A 125 -7.01 8.90 -14.18
CA MET A 125 -6.24 10.02 -13.62
C MET A 125 -6.82 11.39 -14.02
N GLU A 126 -7.46 11.47 -15.17
CA GLU A 126 -7.90 12.71 -15.83
C GLU A 126 -8.76 13.60 -14.91
N LYS A 127 -9.71 13.01 -14.16
CA LYS A 127 -10.62 13.79 -13.30
C LYS A 127 -9.86 14.49 -12.17
N SER A 128 -9.03 13.76 -11.44
CA SER A 128 -8.23 14.31 -10.34
C SER A 128 -7.18 15.31 -10.82
N ILE A 129 -6.55 15.08 -11.98
CA ILE A 129 -5.62 16.02 -12.62
C ILE A 129 -6.33 17.36 -12.89
N LYS A 130 -7.46 17.32 -13.61
CA LYS A 130 -8.22 18.53 -13.96
C LYS A 130 -8.69 19.32 -12.74
N VAL A 131 -9.15 18.64 -11.70
CA VAL A 131 -9.58 19.32 -10.46
C VAL A 131 -8.39 19.96 -9.74
N ALA A 132 -7.27 19.24 -9.56
CA ALA A 132 -6.08 19.78 -8.92
C ALA A 132 -5.50 20.98 -9.69
N LYS A 133 -5.44 20.91 -11.03
CA LYS A 133 -5.02 22.04 -11.87
C LYS A 133 -5.95 23.24 -11.73
N ALA A 134 -7.27 23.03 -11.64
CA ALA A 134 -8.24 24.11 -11.45
C ALA A 134 -8.08 24.81 -10.10
N GLN A 135 -7.57 24.13 -9.06
CA GLN A 135 -7.22 24.73 -7.78
C GLN A 135 -5.90 25.52 -7.85
N GLY A 136 -5.08 25.35 -8.87
CA GLY A 136 -3.75 25.95 -8.99
C GLY A 136 -2.64 25.16 -8.33
N ALA A 137 -2.88 23.92 -7.98
CA ALA A 137 -1.88 23.00 -7.44
C ALA A 137 -0.84 22.60 -8.49
N HIS A 138 0.36 22.21 -8.02
CA HIS A 138 1.31 21.49 -8.87
C HIS A 138 0.81 20.05 -9.04
N VAL A 139 0.68 19.60 -10.26
CA VAL A 139 0.23 18.25 -10.59
C VAL A 139 1.38 17.43 -11.15
N GLN A 140 1.73 16.36 -10.46
CA GLN A 140 2.70 15.38 -10.88
C GLN A 140 1.98 14.12 -11.36
N GLY A 141 1.88 13.94 -12.68
CA GLY A 141 1.41 12.69 -13.26
C GLY A 141 2.43 11.58 -13.04
N THR A 142 1.98 10.34 -12.89
CA THR A 142 2.88 9.26 -12.47
C THR A 142 2.79 8.06 -13.40
N ILE A 143 3.95 7.54 -13.78
CA ILE A 143 4.13 6.27 -14.48
C ILE A 143 4.32 5.19 -13.44
N SER A 144 3.40 4.24 -13.32
CA SER A 144 3.60 3.00 -12.55
C SER A 144 4.58 2.12 -13.31
N TYR A 145 5.87 2.21 -12.94
CA TYR A 145 6.95 1.49 -13.62
C TYR A 145 6.93 0.01 -13.30
N THR A 146 7.12 -0.81 -14.33
CA THR A 146 7.23 -2.26 -14.20
C THR A 146 7.96 -2.84 -15.40
N ILE A 147 8.37 -4.11 -15.29
CA ILE A 147 9.01 -4.86 -16.36
C ILE A 147 8.10 -6.00 -16.79
N SER A 148 7.78 -6.08 -18.08
CA SER A 148 7.03 -7.19 -18.66
C SER A 148 7.23 -7.21 -20.18
N PRO A 149 6.79 -8.27 -20.88
CA PRO A 149 6.87 -8.34 -22.33
C PRO A 149 6.05 -7.25 -23.07
N VAL A 150 5.14 -6.56 -22.38
CA VAL A 150 4.20 -5.60 -22.98
C VAL A 150 4.43 -4.15 -22.51
N HIS A 151 5.36 -3.92 -21.59
CA HIS A 151 5.72 -2.58 -21.17
C HIS A 151 7.05 -2.19 -21.83
N THR A 152 6.98 -1.30 -22.80
CA THR A 152 8.12 -0.81 -23.55
C THR A 152 8.49 0.62 -23.16
N LEU A 153 9.68 1.09 -23.58
CA LEU A 153 10.07 2.48 -23.40
C LEU A 153 9.05 3.43 -24.05
N ASP A 154 8.60 3.09 -25.26
CA ASP A 154 7.65 3.92 -26.01
C ASP A 154 6.29 4.02 -25.30
N ASP A 155 5.83 2.98 -24.63
CA ASP A 155 4.59 3.03 -23.84
C ASP A 155 4.68 4.04 -22.71
N PHE A 156 5.80 4.07 -21.98
CA PHE A 156 6.03 5.02 -20.90
C PHE A 156 6.19 6.45 -21.40
N VAL A 157 6.86 6.65 -22.53
CA VAL A 157 6.98 7.97 -23.17
C VAL A 157 5.61 8.47 -23.66
N ASN A 158 4.81 7.59 -24.27
CA ASN A 158 3.47 7.97 -24.73
C ASN A 158 2.57 8.36 -23.55
N LEU A 159 2.62 7.62 -22.43
CA LEU A 159 1.89 7.99 -21.22
C LEU A 159 2.33 9.37 -20.69
N ALA A 160 3.64 9.67 -20.70
CA ALA A 160 4.13 10.98 -20.28
C ALA A 160 3.61 12.11 -21.21
N LYS A 161 3.53 11.89 -22.50
CA LYS A 161 2.92 12.84 -23.46
C LYS A 161 1.42 13.05 -23.19
N GLU A 162 0.70 12.00 -22.83
CA GLU A 162 -0.71 12.13 -22.45
C GLU A 162 -0.87 12.92 -21.14
N LEU A 163 0.04 12.73 -20.18
CA LEU A 163 0.08 13.52 -18.93
C LEU A 163 0.43 14.99 -19.21
N GLU A 164 1.37 15.27 -20.12
CA GLU A 164 1.68 16.63 -20.56
C GLU A 164 0.48 17.29 -21.23
N ALA A 165 -0.24 16.56 -22.10
CA ALA A 165 -1.46 17.05 -22.73
C ALA A 165 -2.60 17.36 -21.74
N LEU A 166 -2.57 16.75 -20.55
CA LEU A 166 -3.46 17.08 -19.43
C LEU A 166 -2.90 18.22 -18.54
N GLU A 167 -1.86 18.91 -18.99
CA GLU A 167 -1.23 20.05 -18.32
C GLU A 167 -0.60 19.69 -16.95
N CYS A 168 -0.11 18.45 -16.77
CA CYS A 168 0.74 18.12 -15.63
C CYS A 168 2.01 18.99 -15.64
N ASP A 169 2.52 19.33 -14.46
CA ASP A 169 3.73 20.14 -14.29
C ASP A 169 5.00 19.29 -14.23
N SER A 170 4.85 18.02 -13.85
CA SER A 170 5.94 17.05 -13.77
C SER A 170 5.42 15.62 -13.99
N VAL A 171 6.34 14.71 -14.28
CA VAL A 171 6.09 13.27 -14.36
C VAL A 171 6.99 12.52 -13.39
N ALA A 172 6.40 11.62 -12.57
CA ALA A 172 7.16 10.71 -11.72
C ALA A 172 7.26 9.32 -12.35
N ILE A 173 8.47 8.77 -12.39
CA ILE A 173 8.70 7.34 -12.64
C ILE A 173 8.63 6.65 -11.28
N LYS A 174 7.56 5.89 -11.02
CA LYS A 174 7.32 5.26 -9.73
C LYS A 174 7.57 3.76 -9.78
N ASP A 175 8.72 3.36 -9.24
CA ASP A 175 9.15 1.97 -9.14
C ASP A 175 9.01 1.46 -7.70
N MET A 176 7.90 0.80 -7.43
CA MET A 176 7.54 0.26 -6.11
C MET A 176 8.36 -0.96 -5.69
N ALA A 177 9.01 -1.62 -6.63
CA ALA A 177 9.71 -2.88 -6.39
C ALA A 177 11.23 -2.76 -6.55
N GLY A 178 11.74 -1.60 -6.98
CA GLY A 178 13.18 -1.40 -7.19
C GLY A 178 13.72 -2.15 -8.41
N LEU A 179 12.95 -2.23 -9.49
CA LEU A 179 13.27 -3.01 -10.70
C LEU A 179 14.11 -2.22 -11.71
N ILE A 180 14.03 -0.89 -11.67
CA ILE A 180 14.67 -0.04 -12.68
C ILE A 180 16.19 -0.14 -12.61
N THR A 181 16.78 -0.73 -13.65
CA THR A 181 18.23 -0.83 -13.75
C THR A 181 18.86 0.52 -14.08
N PRO A 182 20.16 0.75 -13.82
CA PRO A 182 20.83 1.99 -14.19
C PRO A 182 20.70 2.35 -15.67
N THR A 183 20.80 1.37 -16.56
CA THR A 183 20.62 1.56 -18.00
C THR A 183 19.18 1.92 -18.35
N ALA A 184 18.18 1.28 -17.73
CA ALA A 184 16.78 1.59 -17.96
C ALA A 184 16.41 2.99 -17.44
N ALA A 185 16.95 3.38 -16.27
CA ALA A 185 16.76 4.72 -15.71
C ALA A 185 17.35 5.80 -16.64
N TYR A 186 18.59 5.60 -17.11
CA TYR A 186 19.20 6.51 -18.08
C TYR A 186 18.37 6.65 -19.36
N ASN A 187 17.97 5.52 -19.95
CA ASN A 187 17.23 5.53 -21.22
C ASN A 187 15.84 6.18 -21.09
N LEU A 188 15.12 5.83 -20.02
CA LEU A 188 13.77 6.36 -19.80
C LEU A 188 13.81 7.86 -19.49
N VAL A 189 14.69 8.30 -18.59
CA VAL A 189 14.83 9.72 -18.27
C VAL A 189 15.26 10.51 -19.52
N SER A 190 16.27 10.01 -20.28
CA SER A 190 16.69 10.68 -21.54
C SER A 190 15.52 10.83 -22.52
N ALA A 191 14.76 9.76 -22.74
CA ALA A 191 13.63 9.79 -23.66
C ALA A 191 12.52 10.76 -23.18
N LEU A 192 12.22 10.79 -21.88
CA LEU A 192 11.26 11.75 -21.33
C LEU A 192 11.72 13.19 -21.50
N LYS A 193 13.00 13.48 -21.26
CA LYS A 193 13.57 14.82 -21.43
C LYS A 193 13.67 15.27 -22.90
N GLU A 194 13.76 14.32 -23.84
CA GLU A 194 13.76 14.60 -25.28
C GLU A 194 12.35 14.82 -25.84
N GLU A 195 11.35 14.14 -25.28
CA GLU A 195 10.02 14.03 -25.86
C GLU A 195 8.94 14.85 -25.14
N THR A 196 9.24 15.42 -23.95
CA THR A 196 8.33 16.26 -23.16
C THR A 196 9.08 17.43 -22.51
N ASP A 197 8.33 18.49 -22.17
CA ASP A 197 8.82 19.63 -21.39
C ASP A 197 8.62 19.44 -19.86
N LEU A 198 8.14 18.29 -19.42
CA LEU A 198 7.87 17.99 -18.02
C LEU A 198 9.15 17.93 -17.17
N LEU A 199 9.04 18.35 -15.92
CA LEU A 199 10.04 17.98 -14.93
C LEU A 199 9.95 16.47 -14.67
N VAL A 200 11.08 15.78 -14.68
CA VAL A 200 11.15 14.33 -14.47
C VAL A 200 11.59 14.03 -13.05
N ASP A 201 10.79 13.26 -12.35
CA ASP A 201 11.04 12.75 -11.00
C ASP A 201 11.29 11.24 -11.03
N LEU A 202 12.27 10.75 -10.28
CA LEU A 202 12.50 9.32 -10.12
C LEU A 202 12.29 8.90 -8.66
N HIS A 203 11.22 8.15 -8.44
CA HIS A 203 10.88 7.47 -7.20
C HIS A 203 11.14 5.97 -7.33
N CYS A 204 12.03 5.42 -6.53
CA CYS A 204 12.39 4.01 -6.59
C CYS A 204 12.68 3.45 -5.20
N HIS A 205 12.08 2.31 -4.87
CA HIS A 205 12.36 1.59 -3.63
C HIS A 205 13.71 0.84 -3.70
N CYS A 206 14.33 0.60 -2.55
CA CYS A 206 15.65 -0.01 -2.45
C CYS A 206 15.63 -1.54 -2.35
N THR A 207 14.47 -2.18 -2.59
CA THR A 207 14.31 -3.63 -2.36
C THR A 207 15.36 -4.46 -3.09
N SER A 208 15.69 -4.13 -4.35
CA SER A 208 16.72 -4.83 -5.12
C SER A 208 18.17 -4.42 -4.78
N GLY A 209 18.36 -3.30 -4.06
CA GLY A 209 19.66 -2.71 -3.77
C GLY A 209 20.30 -1.89 -4.92
N MET A 210 19.67 -1.82 -6.11
CA MET A 210 20.23 -1.11 -7.28
C MET A 210 19.96 0.40 -7.28
N THR A 211 19.00 0.88 -6.52
CA THR A 211 18.42 2.22 -6.63
C THR A 211 19.42 3.37 -6.58
N PRO A 212 20.44 3.41 -5.69
CA PRO A 212 21.42 4.51 -5.71
C PRO A 212 22.20 4.61 -7.02
N ILE A 213 22.50 3.47 -7.66
CA ILE A 213 23.21 3.44 -8.94
C ILE A 213 22.28 3.91 -10.07
N SER A 214 21.02 3.49 -10.02
CA SER A 214 19.98 3.91 -10.97
C SER A 214 19.71 5.42 -10.87
N TYR A 215 19.73 5.97 -9.65
CA TYR A 215 19.60 7.42 -9.42
C TYR A 215 20.78 8.20 -10.04
N TYR A 216 22.01 7.71 -9.84
CA TYR A 216 23.15 8.37 -10.46
C TYR A 216 23.08 8.34 -12.01
N ALA A 217 22.65 7.22 -12.59
CA ALA A 217 22.43 7.11 -14.03
C ALA A 217 21.31 8.05 -14.51
N ALA A 218 20.23 8.21 -13.75
CA ALA A 218 19.18 9.18 -14.02
C ALA A 218 19.67 10.63 -13.96
N CYS A 219 20.56 10.97 -13.02
CA CYS A 219 21.20 12.29 -12.99
C CYS A 219 22.00 12.57 -14.27
N GLN A 220 22.74 11.58 -14.78
CA GLN A 220 23.47 11.71 -16.05
C GLN A 220 22.53 11.90 -17.26
N ALA A 221 21.30 11.42 -17.18
CA ALA A 221 20.26 11.59 -18.20
C ALA A 221 19.48 12.90 -18.06
N GLY A 222 19.67 13.66 -16.96
CA GLY A 222 19.02 14.96 -16.75
C GLY A 222 17.72 14.90 -15.93
N VAL A 223 17.59 13.94 -15.01
CA VAL A 223 16.49 13.91 -14.05
C VAL A 223 16.45 15.20 -13.23
N ASP A 224 15.27 15.72 -12.93
CA ASP A 224 15.12 16.99 -12.18
C ASP A 224 14.94 16.78 -10.68
N ILE A 225 14.32 15.66 -10.29
CA ILE A 225 13.92 15.38 -8.90
C ILE A 225 14.22 13.90 -8.58
N LEU A 226 14.69 13.65 -7.35
CA LEU A 226 14.87 12.32 -6.80
C LEU A 226 14.13 12.19 -5.46
N ASP A 227 13.40 11.10 -5.29
CA ASP A 227 12.77 10.77 -4.01
C ASP A 227 13.74 10.03 -3.11
N THR A 228 13.91 10.53 -1.88
CA THR A 228 14.80 9.94 -0.88
C THR A 228 14.12 9.88 0.48
N ALA A 229 14.69 9.13 1.40
CA ALA A 229 14.24 9.11 2.79
C ALA A 229 15.42 9.36 3.73
N ILE A 230 15.21 10.13 4.80
CA ILE A 230 16.22 10.30 5.85
C ILE A 230 16.73 8.93 6.34
N SER A 231 18.05 8.78 6.55
CA SER A 231 18.71 7.47 6.64
C SER A 231 18.13 6.47 7.65
N PRO A 232 17.60 6.84 8.83
CA PRO A 232 16.95 5.87 9.71
C PRO A 232 15.71 5.20 9.11
N LEU A 233 15.02 5.86 8.16
CA LEU A 233 13.84 5.37 7.47
C LEU A 233 14.09 5.03 5.99
N ALA A 234 15.33 4.79 5.62
CA ALA A 234 15.75 4.45 4.26
C ALA A 234 16.06 2.96 4.11
N TRP A 235 16.37 2.53 2.89
CA TRP A 235 16.73 1.18 2.48
C TRP A 235 15.58 0.15 2.48
N GLY A 236 15.89 -1.04 2.04
CA GLY A 236 14.92 -2.13 1.95
C GLY A 236 13.70 -1.74 1.12
N THR A 237 12.52 -1.80 1.72
CA THR A 237 11.26 -1.43 1.07
C THR A 237 11.01 0.09 1.04
N SER A 238 11.95 0.91 1.52
CA SER A 238 11.93 2.37 1.45
C SER A 238 12.85 2.90 0.35
N GLN A 239 13.04 4.22 0.29
CA GLN A 239 13.87 4.92 -0.69
C GLN A 239 15.34 4.97 -0.27
N PRO A 240 16.26 5.43 -1.15
CA PRO A 240 17.66 5.64 -0.79
C PRO A 240 17.84 6.70 0.30
N PRO A 241 18.89 6.59 1.15
CA PRO A 241 19.16 7.58 2.18
C PRO A 241 19.44 8.97 1.59
N THR A 242 18.71 9.98 2.04
CA THR A 242 18.84 11.37 1.61
C THR A 242 20.29 11.85 1.74
N GLU A 243 20.92 11.63 2.89
CA GLU A 243 22.28 12.07 3.15
C GLU A 243 23.30 11.42 2.22
N SER A 244 23.09 10.14 1.89
CA SER A 244 23.99 9.41 0.99
C SER A 244 23.89 9.91 -0.45
N ILE A 245 22.67 10.17 -0.93
CA ILE A 245 22.43 10.72 -2.27
C ILE A 245 23.00 12.13 -2.36
N VAL A 246 22.72 12.99 -1.38
CA VAL A 246 23.27 14.36 -1.33
C VAL A 246 24.80 14.34 -1.35
N ALA A 247 25.43 13.51 -0.51
CA ALA A 247 26.88 13.39 -0.46
C ALA A 247 27.48 12.83 -1.77
N ALA A 248 26.81 11.87 -2.41
CA ALA A 248 27.26 11.29 -3.68
C ALA A 248 27.20 12.28 -4.86
N LEU A 249 26.28 13.24 -4.81
CA LEU A 249 26.13 14.27 -5.84
C LEU A 249 26.94 15.53 -5.56
N GLN A 250 27.46 15.69 -4.34
CA GLN A 250 28.23 16.88 -3.95
C GLN A 250 29.46 17.09 -4.84
N GLY A 251 29.63 18.31 -5.34
CA GLY A 251 30.71 18.68 -6.23
C GLY A 251 30.61 18.15 -7.65
N THR A 252 29.51 17.51 -8.02
CA THR A 252 29.18 17.18 -9.42
C THR A 252 28.31 18.28 -10.06
N ASP A 253 28.05 18.16 -11.37
CA ASP A 253 27.10 19.04 -12.08
C ASP A 253 25.65 18.89 -11.59
N PHE A 254 25.36 17.87 -10.77
CA PHE A 254 24.05 17.52 -10.22
C PHE A 254 23.90 17.88 -8.73
N ASP A 255 24.87 18.63 -8.17
CA ASP A 255 24.90 18.98 -6.74
C ASP A 255 23.56 19.59 -6.29
N THR A 256 23.03 19.06 -5.20
CA THR A 256 21.74 19.48 -4.65
C THR A 256 21.81 20.76 -3.83
N ASP A 257 23.03 21.17 -3.42
CA ASP A 257 23.31 22.27 -2.46
C ASP A 257 22.69 22.09 -1.07
N LEU A 258 22.19 20.90 -0.70
CA LEU A 258 21.61 20.65 0.60
C LEU A 258 22.70 20.53 1.70
N ASP A 259 22.40 21.06 2.90
CA ASP A 259 23.36 21.03 4.02
C ASP A 259 23.33 19.69 4.76
N LEU A 260 24.38 18.88 4.59
CA LEU A 260 24.55 17.59 5.28
C LEU A 260 24.55 17.72 6.82
N LYS A 261 24.93 18.88 7.37
CA LYS A 261 24.89 19.07 8.82
C LYS A 261 23.46 19.18 9.32
N LEU A 262 22.60 19.90 8.59
CA LEU A 262 21.18 20.00 8.90
C LEU A 262 20.51 18.62 8.74
N LEU A 263 20.82 17.89 7.67
CA LEU A 263 20.33 16.52 7.49
C LEU A 263 20.74 15.60 8.64
N THR A 264 21.97 15.78 9.20
CA THR A 264 22.42 15.01 10.37
C THR A 264 21.60 15.32 11.64
N VAL A 265 21.12 16.55 11.80
CA VAL A 265 20.22 16.90 12.92
C VAL A 265 18.88 16.18 12.77
N ILE A 266 18.30 16.20 11.57
CA ILE A 266 17.04 15.51 11.25
C ILE A 266 17.20 14.01 11.43
N LYS A 267 18.30 13.43 10.94
CA LYS A 267 18.65 12.01 11.10
C LYS A 267 18.59 11.59 12.57
N LYS A 268 19.25 12.33 13.47
CA LYS A 268 19.27 11.99 14.91
C LYS A 268 17.86 11.93 15.52
N TYR A 269 16.99 12.84 15.12
CA TYR A 269 15.60 12.79 15.56
C TYR A 269 14.90 11.50 15.09
N PHE A 270 15.08 11.13 13.83
CA PHE A 270 14.46 9.91 13.29
C PHE A 270 15.13 8.61 13.79
N GLU A 271 16.36 8.64 14.32
CA GLU A 271 16.95 7.50 15.05
C GLU A 271 16.11 7.18 16.30
N ASP A 272 15.78 8.21 17.11
CA ASP A 272 14.94 8.06 18.29
C ASP A 272 13.51 7.61 17.93
N ILE A 273 12.96 8.15 16.83
CA ILE A 273 11.64 7.74 16.31
C ILE A 273 11.66 6.26 15.90
N LYS A 274 12.68 5.83 15.15
CA LYS A 274 12.80 4.44 14.72
C LYS A 274 12.89 3.49 15.92
N GLU A 275 13.65 3.85 16.97
CA GLU A 275 13.71 3.06 18.19
C GLU A 275 12.34 2.97 18.88
N LYS A 276 11.59 4.08 18.98
CA LYS A 276 10.25 4.13 19.53
C LYS A 276 9.27 3.18 18.83
N TYR A 277 9.40 3.03 17.51
CA TYR A 277 8.54 2.20 16.67
C TYR A 277 9.13 0.81 16.38
N SER A 278 10.20 0.42 17.04
CA SER A 278 10.93 -0.83 16.79
C SER A 278 10.08 -2.10 16.92
N GLY A 279 9.00 -2.07 17.70
CA GLY A 279 8.07 -3.19 17.82
C GLY A 279 7.19 -3.44 16.60
N ILE A 280 7.19 -2.50 15.63
CA ILE A 280 6.43 -2.62 14.36
C ILE A 280 7.38 -2.97 13.20
N LEU A 281 8.68 -2.68 13.35
CA LEU A 281 9.66 -2.94 12.31
C LEU A 281 9.74 -4.42 11.96
N ASP A 282 9.57 -4.72 10.67
CA ASP A 282 9.83 -6.05 10.13
C ASP A 282 11.25 -6.09 9.54
N PRO A 283 12.15 -6.95 10.04
CA PRO A 283 13.51 -7.08 9.51
C PRO A 283 13.58 -7.36 8.00
N ILE A 284 12.54 -8.00 7.44
CA ILE A 284 12.43 -8.25 6.00
C ILE A 284 12.29 -6.93 5.25
N SER A 285 11.50 -5.99 5.77
CA SER A 285 11.29 -4.69 5.15
C SER A 285 12.55 -3.80 5.15
N GLU A 286 13.49 -4.03 6.05
CA GLU A 286 14.75 -3.29 6.13
C GLU A 286 15.88 -3.91 5.26
N SER A 287 15.67 -5.11 4.75
CA SER A 287 16.67 -5.88 4.03
C SER A 287 16.58 -5.69 2.51
N VAL A 288 17.72 -5.85 1.84
CA VAL A 288 17.73 -6.04 0.39
C VAL A 288 17.28 -7.45 0.09
N ASP A 289 16.29 -7.57 -0.80
CA ASP A 289 15.78 -8.83 -1.31
C ASP A 289 15.93 -8.90 -2.83
N THR A 290 16.85 -9.72 -3.30
CA THR A 290 17.14 -9.88 -4.74
C THR A 290 16.12 -10.75 -5.47
N ASP A 291 15.27 -11.48 -4.76
CA ASP A 291 14.21 -12.29 -5.37
C ASP A 291 13.16 -11.41 -6.06
N VAL A 292 13.06 -10.13 -5.66
CA VAL A 292 12.25 -9.13 -6.37
C VAL A 292 12.61 -9.02 -7.85
N LEU A 293 13.86 -9.28 -8.23
CA LEU A 293 14.29 -9.24 -9.63
C LEU A 293 13.70 -10.37 -10.47
N LEU A 294 13.30 -11.48 -9.84
CA LEU A 294 12.68 -12.64 -10.48
C LEU A 294 11.15 -12.54 -10.45
N TYR A 295 10.59 -12.32 -9.26
CA TYR A 295 9.15 -12.36 -9.03
C TYR A 295 8.47 -11.01 -9.17
N GLN A 296 9.24 -9.91 -9.10
CA GLN A 296 8.79 -8.51 -9.24
C GLN A 296 7.73 -8.08 -8.19
N ILE A 297 7.77 -8.70 -7.02
CA ILE A 297 6.84 -8.47 -5.93
C ILE A 297 7.39 -7.37 -5.02
N PRO A 298 6.66 -6.27 -4.81
CA PRO A 298 7.09 -5.23 -3.86
C PRO A 298 7.26 -5.78 -2.44
N GLY A 299 8.29 -5.35 -1.71
CA GLY A 299 8.64 -5.89 -0.40
C GLY A 299 7.53 -5.81 0.64
N GLY A 300 6.76 -4.72 0.67
CA GLY A 300 5.59 -4.61 1.57
C GLY A 300 4.47 -5.63 1.27
N MET A 301 4.42 -6.17 0.06
CA MET A 301 3.50 -7.24 -0.29
C MET A 301 4.01 -8.61 0.18
N LEU A 302 5.35 -8.83 0.16
CA LEU A 302 5.95 -10.08 0.64
C LEU A 302 5.68 -10.29 2.14
N SER A 303 5.84 -9.24 2.95
CA SER A 303 5.54 -9.31 4.39
C SER A 303 4.08 -9.71 4.64
N ASN A 304 3.14 -9.11 3.91
CA ASN A 304 1.72 -9.46 4.00
C ASN A 304 1.45 -10.92 3.57
N LEU A 305 2.11 -11.38 2.49
CA LEU A 305 1.97 -12.75 2.00
C LEU A 305 2.48 -13.76 3.02
N ILE A 306 3.65 -13.51 3.61
CA ILE A 306 4.22 -14.38 4.65
C ILE A 306 3.29 -14.45 5.87
N SER A 307 2.75 -13.30 6.32
CA SER A 307 1.80 -13.26 7.43
C SER A 307 0.56 -14.10 7.14
N GLN A 308 -0.03 -13.94 5.95
CA GLN A 308 -1.19 -14.72 5.51
C GLN A 308 -0.91 -16.23 5.48
N LEU A 309 0.22 -16.65 4.92
CA LEU A 309 0.57 -18.07 4.85
C LEU A 309 0.85 -18.65 6.23
N LYS A 310 1.43 -17.87 7.16
CA LYS A 310 1.60 -18.27 8.57
C LYS A 310 0.25 -18.47 9.24
N GLU A 311 -0.69 -17.54 9.11
CA GLU A 311 -2.05 -17.62 9.68
C GLU A 311 -2.82 -18.85 9.18
N GLN A 312 -2.54 -19.27 7.94
CA GLN A 312 -3.15 -20.46 7.33
C GLN A 312 -2.34 -21.75 7.55
N ASN A 313 -1.27 -21.71 8.38
CA ASN A 313 -0.34 -22.84 8.58
C ASN A 313 0.20 -23.41 7.26
N ALA A 314 0.43 -22.57 6.26
CA ALA A 314 0.82 -22.94 4.90
C ALA A 314 2.13 -22.25 4.45
N LEU A 315 3.00 -21.90 5.39
CA LEU A 315 4.27 -21.22 5.08
C LEU A 315 5.20 -22.09 4.21
N ASP A 316 5.07 -23.41 4.29
CA ASP A 316 5.77 -24.36 3.42
C ASP A 316 5.39 -24.22 1.93
N ARG A 317 4.23 -23.59 1.63
CA ARG A 317 3.76 -23.31 0.27
C ARG A 317 4.22 -21.95 -0.28
N TYR A 318 5.06 -21.23 0.46
CA TYR A 318 5.52 -19.89 0.07
C TYR A 318 6.14 -19.85 -1.34
N ASN A 319 7.06 -20.75 -1.64
CA ASN A 319 7.69 -20.81 -2.96
C ASN A 319 6.70 -21.13 -4.09
N ASP A 320 5.71 -21.99 -3.83
CA ASP A 320 4.67 -22.30 -4.82
C ASP A 320 3.84 -21.05 -5.16
N VAL A 321 3.57 -20.19 -4.16
CA VAL A 321 2.86 -18.93 -4.38
C VAL A 321 3.71 -17.93 -5.16
N LEU A 322 5.01 -17.84 -4.86
CA LEU A 322 5.93 -17.00 -5.64
C LEU A 322 5.98 -17.42 -7.11
N ASP A 323 6.01 -18.73 -7.40
CA ASP A 323 6.01 -19.26 -8.76
C ASP A 323 4.65 -19.08 -9.47
N GLU A 324 3.54 -19.01 -8.75
CA GLU A 324 2.20 -18.78 -9.30
C GLU A 324 1.94 -17.30 -9.65
N MET A 325 2.54 -16.35 -8.93
CA MET A 325 2.29 -14.92 -9.13
C MET A 325 2.58 -14.43 -10.55
N PRO A 326 3.71 -14.77 -11.20
CA PRO A 326 3.96 -14.38 -12.59
C PRO A 326 2.92 -14.96 -13.58
N ARG A 327 2.34 -16.13 -13.26
CA ARG A 327 1.31 -16.77 -14.09
C ARG A 327 -0.02 -16.03 -13.96
N VAL A 328 -0.45 -15.73 -12.74
CA VAL A 328 -1.68 -14.94 -12.48
C VAL A 328 -1.53 -13.55 -13.11
N ARG A 329 -0.38 -12.89 -12.93
CA ARG A 329 -0.10 -11.61 -13.55
C ARG A 329 -0.20 -11.65 -15.07
N LYS A 330 0.32 -12.70 -15.71
CA LYS A 330 0.19 -12.90 -17.15
C LYS A 330 -1.26 -13.06 -17.57
N ASP A 331 -2.03 -13.90 -16.87
CA ASP A 331 -3.44 -14.16 -17.17
C ASP A 331 -4.28 -12.87 -17.09
N MET A 332 -3.88 -11.94 -16.21
CA MET A 332 -4.49 -10.62 -16.02
C MET A 332 -3.98 -9.55 -16.98
N GLY A 333 -3.18 -9.90 -18.01
CA GLY A 333 -2.67 -8.92 -18.98
C GLY A 333 -1.51 -8.07 -18.46
N TYR A 334 -0.69 -8.60 -17.58
CA TYR A 334 0.54 -7.99 -17.04
C TYR A 334 0.35 -6.66 -16.31
N PRO A 335 -0.59 -6.51 -15.37
CA PRO A 335 -0.68 -5.28 -14.60
C PRO A 335 0.64 -4.97 -13.86
N PRO A 336 0.99 -3.69 -13.68
CA PRO A 336 2.01 -3.31 -12.71
C PRO A 336 1.61 -3.79 -11.32
N LEU A 337 2.59 -4.28 -10.53
CA LEU A 337 2.32 -4.74 -9.16
C LEU A 337 2.41 -3.58 -8.17
N VAL A 338 1.42 -2.71 -8.24
CA VAL A 338 1.20 -1.58 -7.32
C VAL A 338 -0.21 -1.69 -6.73
N THR A 339 -0.51 -0.98 -5.66
CA THR A 339 -1.86 -0.98 -5.06
C THR A 339 -2.91 -0.43 -6.04
N PRO A 340 -4.06 -1.10 -6.29
CA PRO A 340 -4.52 -2.36 -5.69
C PRO A 340 -4.14 -3.64 -6.45
N THR A 341 -3.59 -3.56 -7.66
CA THR A 341 -3.32 -4.72 -8.52
C THR A 341 -2.37 -5.75 -7.91
N SER A 342 -1.40 -5.30 -7.09
CA SER A 342 -0.52 -6.20 -6.35
C SER A 342 -1.30 -7.11 -5.40
N GLN A 343 -2.27 -6.57 -4.65
CA GLN A 343 -3.11 -7.36 -3.76
C GLN A 343 -3.99 -8.34 -4.55
N ILE A 344 -4.61 -7.89 -5.66
CA ILE A 344 -5.46 -8.73 -6.52
C ILE A 344 -4.68 -9.94 -7.03
N VAL A 345 -3.49 -9.72 -7.59
CA VAL A 345 -2.61 -10.79 -8.09
C VAL A 345 -2.16 -11.70 -6.95
N GLY A 346 -1.76 -11.13 -5.80
CA GLY A 346 -1.28 -11.88 -4.65
C GLY A 346 -2.33 -12.81 -4.06
N ILE A 347 -3.49 -12.27 -3.73
CA ILE A 347 -4.59 -13.07 -3.15
C ILE A 347 -4.99 -14.20 -4.10
N GLN A 348 -5.15 -13.91 -5.39
CA GLN A 348 -5.50 -14.96 -6.35
C GLN A 348 -4.42 -16.04 -6.46
N SER A 349 -3.14 -15.67 -6.35
CA SER A 349 -2.05 -16.65 -6.35
C SER A 349 -2.10 -17.56 -5.12
N VAL A 350 -2.34 -17.01 -3.94
CA VAL A 350 -2.56 -17.78 -2.70
C VAL A 350 -3.75 -18.71 -2.85
N MET A 351 -4.89 -18.21 -3.34
CA MET A 351 -6.10 -19.02 -3.55
C MET A 351 -5.87 -20.17 -4.54
N ASN A 352 -5.12 -19.92 -5.62
CA ASN A 352 -4.78 -20.96 -6.60
C ASN A 352 -3.94 -22.08 -5.98
N VAL A 353 -2.95 -21.73 -5.17
CA VAL A 353 -2.02 -22.70 -4.55
C VAL A 353 -2.70 -23.48 -3.44
N LEU A 354 -3.41 -22.81 -2.54
CA LEU A 354 -4.07 -23.47 -1.40
C LEU A 354 -5.32 -24.23 -1.81
N GLY A 355 -6.05 -23.76 -2.83
CA GLY A 355 -7.22 -24.43 -3.38
C GLY A 355 -6.88 -25.67 -4.24
N GLY A 356 -5.61 -25.88 -4.56
CA GLY A 356 -5.12 -27.01 -5.35
C GLY A 356 -5.49 -27.00 -6.83
N GLU A 357 -6.31 -26.06 -7.26
CA GLU A 357 -6.71 -25.83 -8.66
C GLU A 357 -6.79 -24.34 -8.94
N ARG A 358 -6.17 -23.90 -10.05
CA ARG A 358 -6.15 -22.48 -10.45
C ARG A 358 -7.57 -21.98 -10.72
N TYR A 359 -7.90 -20.82 -10.16
CA TYR A 359 -9.19 -20.13 -10.31
C TYR A 359 -10.41 -21.00 -9.93
N LYS A 360 -10.25 -21.95 -9.00
CA LYS A 360 -11.36 -22.68 -8.38
C LYS A 360 -12.17 -21.75 -7.46
N THR A 361 -11.44 -20.97 -6.69
CA THR A 361 -11.98 -19.87 -5.86
C THR A 361 -11.43 -18.57 -6.42
N VAL A 362 -12.29 -17.57 -6.56
CA VAL A 362 -11.95 -16.27 -7.16
C VAL A 362 -12.53 -15.18 -6.29
N SER A 363 -11.69 -14.19 -5.93
CA SER A 363 -12.15 -13.02 -5.16
C SER A 363 -13.05 -12.09 -6.02
N ASN A 364 -13.83 -11.25 -5.37
CA ASN A 364 -14.67 -10.27 -6.06
C ASN A 364 -13.84 -9.28 -6.87
N GLU A 365 -12.69 -8.87 -6.34
CA GLU A 365 -11.81 -7.94 -7.02
C GLU A 365 -11.23 -8.53 -8.31
N VAL A 366 -10.93 -9.83 -8.34
CA VAL A 366 -10.50 -10.49 -9.58
C VAL A 366 -11.64 -10.52 -10.60
N LYS A 367 -12.89 -10.78 -10.17
CA LYS A 367 -14.06 -10.73 -11.05
C LYS A 367 -14.25 -9.33 -11.63
N GLU A 368 -14.21 -8.30 -10.77
CA GLU A 368 -14.34 -6.91 -11.18
C GLU A 368 -13.17 -6.47 -12.09
N TYR A 369 -11.94 -6.94 -11.81
CA TYR A 369 -10.80 -6.72 -12.69
C TYR A 369 -11.05 -7.31 -14.08
N MET A 370 -11.50 -8.56 -14.16
CA MET A 370 -11.79 -9.24 -15.44
C MET A 370 -12.94 -8.57 -16.21
N LYS A 371 -13.87 -7.91 -15.52
CA LYS A 371 -14.93 -7.10 -16.12
C LYS A 371 -14.44 -5.73 -16.61
N GLY A 372 -13.19 -5.34 -16.31
CA GLY A 372 -12.64 -4.02 -16.65
C GLY A 372 -12.97 -2.91 -15.68
N MET A 373 -13.51 -3.22 -14.50
CA MET A 373 -13.91 -2.23 -13.47
C MET A 373 -12.74 -1.52 -12.79
N TYR A 374 -11.49 -1.93 -13.06
CA TYR A 374 -10.29 -1.22 -12.62
C TYR A 374 -9.66 -0.36 -13.74
N GLY A 375 -10.17 -0.45 -14.98
CA GLY A 375 -9.63 0.24 -16.13
C GLY A 375 -9.13 -0.72 -17.21
N LYS A 376 -8.40 -0.19 -18.17
CA LYS A 376 -7.85 -0.94 -19.29
C LYS A 376 -6.56 -1.65 -18.85
N SER A 377 -6.56 -3.00 -18.91
CA SER A 377 -5.33 -3.77 -18.68
C SER A 377 -4.26 -3.47 -19.74
N PRO A 378 -2.96 -3.53 -19.40
CA PRO A 378 -1.85 -3.24 -20.33
C PRO A 378 -1.85 -4.14 -21.57
N ALA A 379 -2.24 -5.40 -21.41
CA ALA A 379 -2.46 -6.35 -22.49
C ALA A 379 -3.82 -7.05 -22.32
N PRO A 380 -4.35 -7.70 -23.37
CA PRO A 380 -5.58 -8.49 -23.23
C PRO A 380 -5.45 -9.54 -22.11
N VAL A 381 -6.45 -9.63 -21.25
CA VAL A 381 -6.56 -10.72 -20.27
C VAL A 381 -6.73 -12.05 -20.98
N ASP A 382 -6.33 -13.15 -20.33
CA ASP A 382 -6.49 -14.50 -20.91
C ASP A 382 -7.99 -14.79 -21.14
N PRO A 383 -8.43 -15.04 -22.38
CA PRO A 383 -9.85 -15.18 -22.70
C PRO A 383 -10.48 -16.46 -22.10
N GLU A 384 -9.71 -17.53 -21.89
CA GLU A 384 -10.22 -18.77 -21.27
C GLU A 384 -10.43 -18.55 -19.77
N ILE A 385 -9.48 -17.89 -19.13
CA ILE A 385 -9.57 -17.53 -17.71
C ILE A 385 -10.69 -16.51 -17.49
N SER A 386 -10.77 -15.45 -18.30
CA SER A 386 -11.84 -14.48 -18.25
C SER A 386 -13.22 -15.15 -18.36
N LYS A 387 -13.41 -16.01 -19.36
CA LYS A 387 -14.67 -16.75 -19.53
C LYS A 387 -14.99 -17.68 -18.35
N ARG A 388 -13.99 -18.30 -17.75
CA ARG A 388 -14.16 -19.14 -16.55
C ARG A 388 -14.63 -18.32 -15.34
N ILE A 389 -14.14 -17.09 -15.19
CA ILE A 389 -14.39 -16.24 -14.02
C ILE A 389 -15.71 -15.47 -14.13
N ILE A 390 -15.95 -14.81 -15.26
CA ILE A 390 -17.11 -13.92 -15.46
C ILE A 390 -18.16 -14.52 -16.41
N GLY A 391 -17.93 -15.72 -16.98
CA GLY A 391 -18.88 -16.36 -17.88
C GLY A 391 -19.10 -15.57 -19.17
N ASP A 392 -20.36 -15.26 -19.44
CA ASP A 392 -20.79 -14.49 -20.61
C ASP A 392 -21.08 -13.02 -20.24
N GLU A 393 -20.64 -12.54 -19.05
CA GLU A 393 -20.78 -11.14 -18.67
C GLU A 393 -19.95 -10.24 -19.61
N GLU A 394 -20.50 -9.06 -19.92
CA GLU A 394 -19.86 -8.12 -20.84
C GLU A 394 -18.73 -7.38 -20.15
N VAL A 395 -17.55 -7.33 -20.80
CA VAL A 395 -16.42 -6.54 -20.34
C VAL A 395 -16.63 -5.09 -20.74
N ILE A 396 -16.56 -4.18 -19.77
CA ILE A 396 -16.71 -2.75 -20.02
C ILE A 396 -15.48 -2.20 -20.72
N THR A 397 -15.70 -1.24 -21.61
CA THR A 397 -14.64 -0.53 -22.36
C THR A 397 -14.62 0.97 -22.09
N CYS A 398 -15.67 1.51 -21.46
CA CYS A 398 -15.72 2.88 -20.98
C CYS A 398 -14.82 3.08 -19.74
N ARG A 399 -14.69 4.32 -19.28
CA ARG A 399 -14.08 4.62 -17.99
C ARG A 399 -14.97 4.05 -16.88
N PRO A 400 -14.45 3.23 -15.93
CA PRO A 400 -15.29 2.60 -14.91
C PRO A 400 -16.12 3.59 -14.09
N ALA A 401 -15.55 4.74 -13.77
CA ALA A 401 -16.24 5.78 -13.01
C ALA A 401 -17.49 6.37 -13.72
N ASP A 402 -17.60 6.24 -15.05
CA ASP A 402 -18.79 6.68 -15.78
C ASP A 402 -20.04 5.85 -15.47
N LEU A 403 -19.86 4.69 -14.83
CA LEU A 403 -20.93 3.80 -14.39
C LEU A 403 -21.35 4.05 -12.94
N LEU A 404 -20.67 4.95 -12.23
CA LEU A 404 -20.93 5.26 -10.83
C LEU A 404 -21.86 6.47 -10.73
N GLU A 405 -22.91 6.31 -9.92
CA GLU A 405 -23.80 7.42 -9.59
C GLU A 405 -23.16 8.34 -8.56
N PRO A 406 -23.47 9.65 -8.57
CA PRO A 406 -22.99 10.58 -7.55
C PRO A 406 -23.38 10.15 -6.13
N GLU A 407 -22.41 10.18 -5.19
CA GLU A 407 -22.62 9.66 -3.84
C GLU A 407 -22.29 10.66 -2.72
N PHE A 408 -21.60 11.77 -3.00
CA PHE A 408 -21.15 12.68 -1.94
C PHE A 408 -22.31 13.21 -1.09
N GLU A 409 -23.34 13.79 -1.72
CA GLU A 409 -24.50 14.33 -1.01
C GLU A 409 -25.30 13.25 -0.26
N LYS A 410 -25.31 12.02 -0.75
CA LYS A 410 -25.94 10.87 -0.09
C LYS A 410 -25.23 10.57 1.24
N PHE A 411 -23.90 10.40 1.22
CA PHE A 411 -23.11 10.12 2.42
C PHE A 411 -23.17 11.28 3.41
N LYS A 412 -23.14 12.52 2.92
CA LYS A 412 -23.27 13.72 3.75
C LYS A 412 -24.60 13.74 4.49
N SER A 413 -25.72 13.62 3.76
CA SER A 413 -27.07 13.65 4.35
C SER A 413 -27.28 12.50 5.33
N GLU A 414 -26.85 11.29 4.97
CA GLU A 414 -26.96 10.11 5.83
C GLU A 414 -26.17 10.27 7.14
N GLY A 415 -24.96 10.79 7.05
CA GLY A 415 -24.11 11.02 8.23
C GLY A 415 -24.60 12.16 9.12
N GLU A 416 -25.16 13.23 8.52
CA GLU A 416 -25.80 14.33 9.25
C GLU A 416 -27.05 13.86 10.01
N GLU A 417 -27.90 13.03 9.37
CA GLU A 417 -29.07 12.43 10.03
C GLU A 417 -28.67 11.53 11.20
N LYS A 418 -27.57 10.78 11.06
CA LYS A 418 -27.01 9.93 12.12
C LYS A 418 -26.21 10.70 13.17
N GLY A 419 -25.96 12.00 12.95
CA GLY A 419 -25.35 12.95 13.90
C GLY A 419 -23.83 12.87 14.05
N PHE A 420 -23.11 12.18 13.14
CA PHE A 420 -21.63 12.09 13.20
C PHE A 420 -20.90 12.87 12.10
N VAL A 421 -21.58 13.30 11.02
CA VAL A 421 -21.03 14.19 10.00
C VAL A 421 -21.35 15.65 10.36
N LYS A 422 -20.33 16.52 10.41
CA LYS A 422 -20.45 17.95 10.77
C LYS A 422 -19.81 18.86 9.72
N SER A 423 -19.00 18.32 8.82
CA SER A 423 -18.26 19.03 7.79
C SER A 423 -18.22 18.23 6.49
N ASP A 424 -17.77 18.84 5.39
CA ASP A 424 -17.52 18.13 4.12
C ASP A 424 -16.38 17.12 4.29
N GLU A 425 -15.38 17.40 5.11
CA GLU A 425 -14.29 16.50 5.45
C GLU A 425 -14.79 15.24 6.18
N ASP A 426 -15.72 15.38 7.13
CA ASP A 426 -16.36 14.24 7.77
C ASP A 426 -17.16 13.40 6.76
N ALA A 427 -17.89 14.07 5.86
CA ALA A 427 -18.66 13.41 4.81
C ALA A 427 -17.75 12.62 3.86
N LEU A 428 -16.60 13.18 3.48
CA LEU A 428 -15.58 12.50 2.67
C LEU A 428 -14.98 11.32 3.43
N THR A 429 -14.65 11.50 4.70
CA THR A 429 -14.14 10.42 5.56
C THR A 429 -15.13 9.26 5.62
N TYR A 430 -16.42 9.56 5.74
CA TYR A 430 -17.48 8.55 5.71
C TYR A 430 -17.64 7.90 4.33
N ALA A 431 -17.65 8.68 3.25
CA ALA A 431 -17.76 8.15 1.89
C ALA A 431 -16.60 7.22 1.50
N LEU A 432 -15.38 7.53 1.98
CA LEU A 432 -14.19 6.73 1.73
C LEU A 432 -14.17 5.42 2.52
N TYR A 433 -14.60 5.45 3.79
CA TYR A 433 -14.49 4.32 4.72
C TYR A 433 -15.79 4.09 5.52
N PRO A 434 -16.91 3.76 4.86
CA PRO A 434 -18.22 3.65 5.51
C PRO A 434 -18.27 2.70 6.71
N PRO A 435 -17.54 1.56 6.75
CA PRO A 435 -17.58 0.65 7.89
C PRO A 435 -16.86 1.18 9.14
N ILE A 436 -15.87 2.07 8.97
CA ILE A 436 -14.93 2.46 10.04
C ILE A 436 -15.18 3.89 10.49
N ALA A 437 -15.40 4.79 9.54
CA ALA A 437 -15.54 6.22 9.80
C ALA A 437 -16.61 6.58 10.86
N PRO A 438 -17.78 5.91 10.95
CA PRO A 438 -18.77 6.24 11.98
C PRO A 438 -18.26 6.06 13.41
N LYS A 439 -17.46 5.02 13.68
CA LYS A 439 -16.85 4.79 15.00
C LYS A 439 -15.86 5.90 15.33
N PHE A 440 -14.99 6.25 14.37
CA PHE A 440 -14.03 7.32 14.51
C PHE A 440 -14.72 8.70 14.70
N LEU A 441 -15.65 9.08 13.83
CA LEU A 441 -16.32 10.38 13.86
C LEU A 441 -17.20 10.60 15.11
N LYS A 442 -17.66 9.53 15.75
CA LYS A 442 -18.33 9.58 17.05
C LYS A 442 -17.38 9.69 18.24
N GLY A 443 -16.07 9.56 18.03
CA GLY A 443 -15.07 9.52 19.09
C GLY A 443 -15.05 8.20 19.89
N GLU A 444 -15.49 7.11 19.28
CA GLU A 444 -15.52 5.77 19.87
C GLU A 444 -14.32 4.90 19.44
N ALA A 445 -13.46 5.44 18.54
CA ALA A 445 -12.23 4.77 18.13
C ALA A 445 -11.17 4.87 19.23
N GLU A 446 -10.28 3.88 19.27
CA GLU A 446 -9.17 3.81 20.21
C GLU A 446 -7.84 3.85 19.45
N GLU A 447 -6.80 4.46 20.07
CA GLU A 447 -5.45 4.45 19.54
C GLU A 447 -4.82 3.08 19.79
N GLU A 448 -4.22 2.47 18.76
CA GLU A 448 -3.45 1.24 18.89
C GLU A 448 -2.22 1.49 19.77
N GLU A 449 -2.02 0.65 20.80
CA GLU A 449 -0.84 0.74 21.65
C GLU A 449 0.42 0.28 20.90
N LEU A 450 1.50 1.08 21.00
CA LEU A 450 2.82 0.66 20.51
C LEU A 450 3.38 -0.40 21.47
N LYS A 451 3.48 -1.62 21.00
CA LYS A 451 4.21 -2.66 21.73
C LYS A 451 5.71 -2.36 21.59
N PRO A 452 6.47 -2.27 22.70
CA PRO A 452 7.92 -2.18 22.61
C PRO A 452 8.47 -3.45 21.92
N ALA A 453 9.57 -3.31 21.16
CA ALA A 453 10.28 -4.49 20.70
C ALA A 453 10.54 -5.41 21.88
N THR A 454 10.19 -6.67 21.75
CA THR A 454 10.51 -7.67 22.77
C THR A 454 12.05 -7.77 22.82
N LYS A 455 12.67 -7.05 23.73
CA LYS A 455 14.09 -7.31 24.03
C LYS A 455 14.13 -8.74 24.51
N LEU A 456 14.75 -9.61 23.77
CA LEU A 456 15.13 -10.92 24.28
C LEU A 456 15.92 -10.63 25.55
N SER A 457 15.28 -10.79 26.71
CA SER A 457 15.98 -10.73 27.97
C SER A 457 16.92 -11.92 27.98
N ASP A 458 18.20 -11.67 28.20
CA ASP A 458 19.22 -12.70 28.36
C ASP A 458 18.92 -13.68 29.51
N ASP A 459 17.79 -13.49 30.21
CA ASP A 459 17.47 -14.15 31.48
C ASP A 459 16.20 -15.03 31.50
N GLU A 460 15.38 -15.12 30.44
CA GLU A 460 14.29 -16.12 30.42
C GLU A 460 14.70 -17.32 29.56
N GLY A 461 15.45 -18.21 30.19
CA GLY A 461 15.85 -19.47 29.61
C GLY A 461 14.66 -20.39 29.35
N ILE A 462 14.35 -20.57 28.06
CA ILE A 462 13.74 -21.81 27.58
C ILE A 462 14.66 -22.92 28.07
N GLY A 463 14.11 -23.92 28.78
CA GLY A 463 14.88 -25.00 29.43
C GLY A 463 15.64 -25.96 28.50
N ILE A 464 16.20 -25.43 27.40
CA ILE A 464 17.13 -26.13 26.53
C ILE A 464 18.53 -25.87 27.08
N PRO A 465 19.30 -26.93 27.42
CA PRO A 465 20.66 -26.76 27.90
C PRO A 465 21.46 -25.97 26.86
N THR A 466 22.00 -24.83 27.23
CA THR A 466 22.85 -24.01 26.35
C THR A 466 24.31 -24.49 26.35
N GLN A 467 24.66 -25.49 27.18
CA GLN A 467 25.96 -26.10 27.24
C GLN A 467 25.85 -27.61 27.07
N TYR A 468 26.63 -28.17 26.17
CA TYR A 468 26.74 -29.59 25.87
C TYR A 468 28.17 -30.01 25.97
N ASN A 469 28.42 -31.21 26.56
CA ASN A 469 29.69 -31.90 26.45
C ASN A 469 29.58 -32.84 25.23
N VAL A 470 30.34 -32.54 24.17
CA VAL A 470 30.36 -33.35 22.95
C VAL A 470 31.67 -34.13 22.90
N GLU A 471 31.61 -35.47 22.93
CA GLU A 471 32.74 -36.37 22.81
C GLU A 471 32.99 -36.69 21.32
N VAL A 472 34.21 -36.40 20.83
CA VAL A 472 34.63 -36.74 19.49
C VAL A 472 35.96 -37.47 19.60
N ASP A 473 36.02 -38.73 19.15
CA ASP A 473 37.24 -39.59 19.16
C ASP A 473 37.90 -39.73 20.55
N GLY A 474 37.12 -39.65 21.65
CA GLY A 474 37.58 -39.75 23.01
C GLY A 474 37.97 -38.44 23.69
N ASP A 475 37.96 -37.33 22.98
CA ASP A 475 38.13 -35.97 23.49
C ASP A 475 36.78 -35.32 23.76
N VAL A 476 36.62 -34.69 24.95
CA VAL A 476 35.38 -34.00 25.34
C VAL A 476 35.51 -32.51 25.12
N PHE A 477 34.61 -31.96 24.32
CA PHE A 477 34.49 -30.54 24.02
C PHE A 477 33.27 -29.95 24.71
N GLU A 478 33.44 -28.86 25.45
CA GLU A 478 32.31 -28.09 25.96
C GLU A 478 31.80 -27.13 24.85
N VAL A 479 30.62 -27.40 24.34
CA VAL A 479 29.99 -26.62 23.26
C VAL A 479 28.85 -25.77 23.84
N LYS A 480 28.96 -24.45 23.70
CA LYS A 480 27.90 -23.50 24.03
C LYS A 480 27.10 -23.16 22.79
N ILE A 481 25.83 -23.51 22.76
CA ILE A 481 24.92 -23.17 21.67
C ILE A 481 24.14 -21.92 22.09
N MET A 482 24.27 -20.85 21.32
CA MET A 482 23.48 -19.65 21.46
C MET A 482 22.44 -19.62 20.34
N PRO A 483 21.13 -19.45 20.64
CA PRO A 483 20.13 -19.30 19.59
C PRO A 483 20.40 -17.99 18.83
N THR A 484 20.56 -18.10 17.52
CA THR A 484 20.52 -16.96 16.60
C THR A 484 19.10 -16.90 16.03
N GLY A 485 18.26 -16.11 16.67
CA GLY A 485 17.02 -15.55 16.15
C GLY A 485 16.02 -16.51 15.49
N PHE A 486 15.22 -17.20 16.31
CA PHE A 486 13.84 -17.53 15.95
C PHE A 486 12.93 -17.01 17.06
N MET A 487 12.01 -16.10 16.71
CA MET A 487 10.94 -15.72 17.62
C MET A 487 9.95 -16.89 17.71
N GLU A 488 9.70 -17.42 18.90
CA GLU A 488 8.45 -18.12 19.19
C GLU A 488 7.37 -17.04 19.26
N ILE A 489 6.40 -17.17 18.36
CA ILE A 489 5.17 -16.37 18.42
C ILE A 489 4.35 -17.01 19.53
N GLU A 490 4.06 -16.26 20.61
CA GLU A 490 2.96 -16.61 21.49
C GLU A 490 1.70 -16.73 20.63
N GLU A 491 1.07 -17.88 20.65
CA GLU A 491 -0.29 -18.04 20.15
C GLU A 491 -1.18 -17.09 20.96
N THR A 492 -1.48 -15.93 20.38
CA THR A 492 -2.59 -15.13 20.88
C THR A 492 -3.85 -15.93 20.58
N ASP A 493 -4.46 -16.46 21.63
CA ASP A 493 -5.79 -17.07 21.58
C ASP A 493 -6.81 -15.99 21.17
N SER A 494 -6.93 -15.78 19.87
CA SER A 494 -7.84 -14.80 19.25
C SER A 494 -9.11 -15.45 18.68
N GLY A 495 -9.38 -16.70 19.01
CA GLY A 495 -10.60 -17.40 18.58
C GLY A 495 -11.70 -17.29 19.62
N ASN A 496 -12.55 -16.27 19.52
CA ASN A 496 -13.76 -16.17 20.36
C ASN A 496 -14.89 -17.12 19.93
N PHE A 497 -14.82 -17.73 18.75
CA PHE A 497 -15.93 -18.46 18.12
C PHE A 497 -15.54 -19.92 17.85
N LYS A 498 -15.87 -20.83 18.79
CA LYS A 498 -15.56 -22.27 18.65
C LYS A 498 -16.29 -22.91 17.47
N PRO A 499 -15.68 -23.90 16.78
CA PRO A 499 -16.35 -24.66 15.74
C PRO A 499 -17.64 -25.30 16.26
N VAL A 500 -18.75 -25.04 15.57
CA VAL A 500 -20.06 -25.63 15.83
C VAL A 500 -20.37 -26.63 14.74
N GLU A 501 -20.89 -27.80 15.10
CA GLU A 501 -21.25 -28.84 14.14
C GLU A 501 -22.32 -28.32 13.15
N GLY A 502 -22.00 -28.32 11.84
CA GLY A 502 -22.87 -27.76 10.80
C GLY A 502 -22.79 -26.25 10.65
N GLY A 503 -21.82 -25.59 11.30
CA GLY A 503 -21.59 -24.15 11.14
C GLY A 503 -20.83 -23.81 9.86
N ILE A 504 -21.19 -22.70 9.23
CA ILE A 504 -20.41 -22.09 8.16
C ILE A 504 -19.27 -21.30 8.82
N THR A 505 -18.04 -21.63 8.47
CA THR A 505 -16.84 -21.04 9.08
C THR A 505 -16.19 -20.03 8.15
N SER A 506 -15.43 -19.09 8.73
CA SER A 506 -14.61 -18.17 7.94
C SER A 506 -13.46 -18.93 7.26
N PRO A 507 -13.30 -18.81 5.93
CA PRO A 507 -12.19 -19.41 5.20
C PRO A 507 -10.90 -18.59 5.31
N MET A 508 -10.94 -17.40 5.92
CA MET A 508 -9.83 -16.46 6.01
C MET A 508 -9.95 -15.59 7.26
N GLN A 509 -8.83 -15.06 7.71
CA GLN A 509 -8.82 -14.03 8.75
C GLN A 509 -9.23 -12.68 8.14
N GLY A 510 -10.04 -11.91 8.85
CA GLY A 510 -10.49 -10.60 8.40
C GLY A 510 -11.50 -9.96 9.34
N MET A 511 -12.11 -8.88 8.88
CA MET A 511 -13.17 -8.18 9.58
C MET A 511 -14.50 -8.43 8.86
N VAL A 512 -15.54 -8.76 9.60
CA VAL A 512 -16.90 -8.88 9.06
C VAL A 512 -17.41 -7.48 8.68
N ILE A 513 -17.61 -7.24 7.38
CA ILE A 513 -18.09 -5.94 6.89
C ILE A 513 -19.61 -5.90 6.86
N LYS A 514 -20.23 -7.02 6.47
CA LYS A 514 -21.67 -7.07 6.28
C LYS A 514 -22.19 -8.50 6.42
N LEU A 515 -23.37 -8.62 7.01
CA LEU A 515 -24.20 -9.81 6.97
C LEU A 515 -25.33 -9.58 5.98
N ASN A 516 -25.52 -10.49 5.03
CA ASN A 516 -26.58 -10.40 4.02
C ASN A 516 -27.84 -11.19 4.40
N VAL A 517 -27.83 -11.85 5.56
CA VAL A 517 -28.90 -12.70 6.05
C VAL A 517 -29.18 -12.42 7.53
N ASN A 518 -30.40 -12.72 7.96
CA ASN A 518 -30.82 -12.67 9.36
C ASN A 518 -31.25 -14.07 9.83
N VAL A 519 -31.30 -14.26 11.13
CA VAL A 519 -31.83 -15.51 11.73
C VAL A 519 -33.27 -15.72 11.24
N GLY A 520 -33.53 -16.89 10.71
CA GLY A 520 -34.83 -17.28 10.12
C GLY A 520 -34.90 -17.15 8.59
N ASP A 521 -33.92 -16.54 7.94
CA ASP A 521 -33.90 -16.41 6.48
C ASP A 521 -33.61 -17.75 5.80
N LYS A 522 -34.25 -17.99 4.66
CA LYS A 522 -33.95 -19.14 3.79
C LYS A 522 -32.84 -18.79 2.84
N VAL A 523 -31.83 -19.62 2.80
CA VAL A 523 -30.61 -19.44 2.00
C VAL A 523 -30.48 -20.62 1.03
N ALA A 524 -30.15 -20.33 -0.21
CA ALA A 524 -29.77 -21.34 -1.21
C ALA A 524 -28.25 -21.51 -1.23
N LYS A 525 -27.80 -22.71 -1.56
CA LYS A 525 -26.38 -22.97 -1.80
C LYS A 525 -25.81 -22.01 -2.84
N GLY A 526 -24.66 -21.38 -2.53
CA GLY A 526 -24.01 -20.36 -3.36
C GLY A 526 -24.51 -18.92 -3.12
N SER A 527 -25.50 -18.70 -2.26
CA SER A 527 -25.92 -17.34 -1.87
C SER A 527 -24.87 -16.71 -0.95
N THR A 528 -24.53 -15.44 -1.18
CA THR A 528 -23.63 -14.68 -0.30
C THR A 528 -24.32 -14.37 1.01
N ILE A 529 -23.81 -14.93 2.12
CA ILE A 529 -24.36 -14.82 3.48
C ILE A 529 -23.65 -13.76 4.33
N ALA A 530 -22.36 -13.54 4.10
CA ALA A 530 -21.56 -12.54 4.78
C ALA A 530 -20.48 -11.98 3.83
N VAL A 531 -19.93 -10.81 4.15
CA VAL A 531 -18.78 -10.23 3.47
C VAL A 531 -17.70 -9.97 4.51
N ILE A 532 -16.51 -10.49 4.27
CA ILE A 532 -15.33 -10.33 5.15
C ILE A 532 -14.28 -9.50 4.42
N GLU A 533 -13.78 -8.43 5.04
CA GLU A 533 -12.63 -7.68 4.57
C GLU A 533 -11.35 -8.40 5.04
N ALA A 534 -10.58 -8.89 4.08
CA ALA A 534 -9.25 -9.44 4.31
C ALA A 534 -8.25 -8.71 3.39
N MET A 535 -7.09 -8.29 3.93
CA MET A 535 -6.09 -7.51 3.18
C MET A 535 -6.65 -6.24 2.51
N LYS A 536 -7.62 -5.58 3.16
CA LYS A 536 -8.32 -4.39 2.65
C LYS A 536 -9.18 -4.65 1.40
N MET A 537 -9.60 -5.90 1.20
CA MET A 537 -10.44 -6.36 0.11
C MET A 537 -11.64 -7.13 0.64
N GLU A 538 -12.80 -6.92 0.00
CA GLU A 538 -14.07 -7.54 0.38
C GLU A 538 -14.19 -8.94 -0.23
N ASN A 539 -14.46 -9.95 0.59
CA ASN A 539 -14.61 -11.35 0.17
C ASN A 539 -15.99 -11.86 0.56
N ASP A 540 -16.73 -12.33 -0.44
CA ASP A 540 -18.04 -12.93 -0.26
C ASP A 540 -17.94 -14.32 0.36
N ILE A 541 -18.58 -14.53 1.48
CA ILE A 541 -18.76 -15.85 2.07
C ILE A 541 -20.10 -16.40 1.60
N GLN A 542 -20.03 -17.52 0.89
CA GLN A 542 -21.21 -18.16 0.31
C GLN A 542 -21.68 -19.33 1.16
N SER A 543 -22.97 -19.56 1.19
CA SER A 543 -23.54 -20.76 1.82
C SER A 543 -23.13 -22.03 1.04
N GLU A 544 -22.63 -23.02 1.74
CA GLU A 544 -22.30 -24.33 1.16
C GLU A 544 -23.49 -25.27 1.05
N VAL A 545 -24.62 -24.90 1.69
CA VAL A 545 -25.82 -25.72 1.80
C VAL A 545 -27.08 -24.89 1.54
N ASP A 546 -28.17 -25.55 1.14
CA ASP A 546 -29.51 -25.00 1.17
C ASP A 546 -30.05 -25.15 2.59
N GLY A 547 -30.68 -24.13 3.16
CA GLY A 547 -31.22 -24.23 4.52
C GLY A 547 -31.85 -22.95 5.06
N THR A 548 -32.06 -22.93 6.35
CA THR A 548 -32.53 -21.75 7.09
C THR A 548 -31.46 -21.34 8.10
N VAL A 549 -31.17 -20.05 8.20
CA VAL A 549 -30.22 -19.51 9.19
C VAL A 549 -30.81 -19.72 10.60
N GLU A 550 -30.19 -20.58 11.41
CA GLU A 550 -30.62 -20.84 12.78
C GLU A 550 -29.99 -19.90 13.79
N GLU A 551 -28.70 -19.61 13.62
CA GLU A 551 -27.95 -18.79 14.56
C GLU A 551 -26.81 -18.04 13.82
N ILE A 552 -26.52 -16.80 14.25
CA ILE A 552 -25.41 -15.97 13.76
C ILE A 552 -24.54 -15.62 14.95
N PHE A 553 -23.22 -15.83 14.84
CA PHE A 553 -22.26 -15.66 15.94
C PHE A 553 -21.44 -14.37 15.80
N VAL A 554 -21.54 -13.67 14.70
CA VAL A 554 -20.71 -12.48 14.37
C VAL A 554 -21.58 -11.30 14.01
N GLU A 555 -21.04 -10.10 14.25
CA GLU A 555 -21.66 -8.83 13.86
C GLU A 555 -20.72 -8.04 12.91
N PRO A 556 -21.23 -7.11 12.09
CA PRO A 556 -20.38 -6.20 11.32
C PRO A 556 -19.42 -5.43 12.23
N GLY A 557 -18.12 -5.49 11.93
CA GLY A 557 -17.03 -4.95 12.75
C GLY A 557 -16.25 -5.98 13.57
N ASP A 558 -16.73 -7.24 13.65
CA ASP A 558 -16.00 -8.30 14.35
C ASP A 558 -14.80 -8.78 13.55
N ALA A 559 -13.69 -9.02 14.25
CA ALA A 559 -12.53 -9.71 13.71
C ALA A 559 -12.73 -11.22 13.81
N VAL A 560 -12.52 -11.94 12.73
CA VAL A 560 -12.64 -13.40 12.63
C VAL A 560 -11.36 -14.02 12.13
N SER A 561 -11.04 -15.21 12.63
CA SER A 561 -9.92 -16.05 12.21
C SER A 561 -10.39 -17.19 11.31
N VAL A 562 -9.44 -17.86 10.64
CA VAL A 562 -9.74 -19.05 9.84
C VAL A 562 -10.36 -20.13 10.73
N GLY A 563 -11.52 -20.64 10.34
CA GLY A 563 -12.25 -21.67 11.09
C GLY A 563 -13.21 -21.15 12.14
N ASP A 564 -13.26 -19.84 12.41
CA ASP A 564 -14.29 -19.26 13.29
C ASP A 564 -15.68 -19.46 12.69
N THR A 565 -16.63 -19.90 13.49
CA THR A 565 -18.00 -20.11 13.06
C THR A 565 -18.72 -18.77 12.91
N LEU A 566 -19.17 -18.46 11.69
CA LEU A 566 -19.92 -17.24 11.39
C LEU A 566 -21.41 -17.41 11.71
N MET A 567 -21.99 -18.52 11.27
CA MET A 567 -23.42 -18.84 11.46
C MET A 567 -23.69 -20.32 11.26
N VAL A 568 -24.88 -20.77 11.72
CA VAL A 568 -25.40 -22.12 11.48
C VAL A 568 -26.56 -22.05 10.51
N ILE A 569 -26.50 -22.86 9.43
CA ILE A 569 -27.55 -23.04 8.42
C ILE A 569 -27.98 -24.51 8.41
N LYS A 570 -29.27 -24.78 8.63
CA LYS A 570 -29.87 -26.12 8.60
C LYS A 570 -31.10 -26.19 7.74
#